data_5a59fd73084baaa463ffa91140d77f95
#
_entry.id   5a59fd73084baaa463ffa91140d77f95
#
_cell.length_a   1.000
_cell.length_b   1.000
_cell.length_c   1.000
_cell.angle_alpha   90.00
_cell.angle_beta   90.00
_cell.angle_gamma   90.00
#
_symmetry.space_group_name_H-M   'P 1'
#
loop_
_entity.id
_entity.type
_entity.pdbx_description
1 polymer ?
#
loop_
_entity_poly.entity_id
_entity_poly.type
_entity_poly.pdbx_seq_one_letter_code
_entity_poly.pdbx_strand_id
1 'polypeptide(L)'
;PIPDPLPDLEFGWGGYQEKLYDRLKKNPDAICIGNLGVKSSCTYQGLFFILAAPGLKNLDHDSFIEKQLSDNDFIWKICSWHLTMNAMQIGKKQNDTGWEVYEACKNNGAIIVTGHEHSYSRTKTLIDFENQIVDPEWSEPGKLRVKEGASFVVVSSLGGKSIRSQDRCFPTFYPNDC
;
A
#
# COMPACT_ATOMS: atom_id res chain seq x y z
N PRO A 1 16.91 11.22 5.40
CA PRO A 1 17.18 9.80 5.21
C PRO A 1 17.97 9.31 6.41
N ILE A 2 17.47 8.26 7.08
CA ILE A 2 18.26 7.58 8.12
C ILE A 2 19.30 6.80 7.36
N PRO A 3 20.60 7.09 7.51
CA PRO A 3 21.61 6.27 6.87
C PRO A 3 21.49 4.86 7.41
N ASP A 4 21.60 3.88 6.52
CA ASP A 4 21.67 2.49 6.96
C ASP A 4 22.97 2.31 7.75
N PRO A 5 22.91 2.00 9.05
CA PRO A 5 24.10 2.01 9.88
C PRO A 5 25.10 0.91 9.54
N LEU A 6 24.70 -0.12 8.79
CA LEU A 6 25.56 -1.28 8.54
C LEU A 6 25.21 -1.92 7.18
N PRO A 7 25.82 -1.45 6.07
CA PRO A 7 25.54 -1.96 4.74
C PRO A 7 25.87 -3.46 4.55
N ASP A 8 26.71 -4.02 5.38
CA ASP A 8 27.29 -5.35 5.18
C ASP A 8 26.68 -6.45 6.06
N LEU A 9 25.65 -6.16 6.84
CA LEU A 9 24.98 -7.20 7.61
C LEU A 9 23.87 -7.86 6.81
N GLU A 10 23.86 -9.20 6.80
CA GLU A 10 22.86 -10.05 6.14
C GLU A 10 21.41 -9.64 6.50
N PHE A 11 21.21 -9.09 7.67
CA PHE A 11 19.93 -8.62 8.20
C PHE A 11 19.73 -7.10 8.12
N GLY A 12 20.68 -6.35 7.54
CA GLY A 12 20.57 -4.92 7.32
C GLY A 12 19.78 -4.58 6.05
N TRP A 13 19.62 -3.27 5.81
CA TRP A 13 18.90 -2.77 4.63
C TRP A 13 19.54 -3.23 3.32
N GLY A 14 20.85 -3.20 3.23
CA GLY A 14 21.61 -3.68 2.05
C GLY A 14 21.31 -5.14 1.74
N GLY A 15 21.37 -6.01 2.73
CA GLY A 15 21.02 -7.43 2.57
C GLY A 15 19.57 -7.67 2.17
N TYR A 16 18.64 -6.83 2.64
CA TYR A 16 17.25 -6.88 2.19
C TYR A 16 17.11 -6.50 0.71
N GLN A 17 17.74 -5.41 0.28
CA GLN A 17 17.74 -5.01 -1.13
C GLN A 17 18.39 -6.05 -2.04
N GLU A 18 19.49 -6.64 -1.64
CA GLU A 18 20.15 -7.72 -2.37
C GLU A 18 19.19 -8.91 -2.61
N LYS A 19 18.46 -9.32 -1.58
CA LYS A 19 17.43 -10.36 -1.70
C LYS A 19 16.29 -9.97 -2.67
N LEU A 20 15.91 -8.70 -2.72
CA LEU A 20 14.94 -8.21 -3.70
C LEU A 20 15.47 -8.31 -5.14
N TYR A 21 16.72 -7.87 -5.37
CA TYR A 21 17.36 -8.01 -6.67
C TYR A 21 17.51 -9.47 -7.12
N ASP A 22 17.87 -10.37 -6.21
CA ASP A 22 17.96 -11.79 -6.51
C ASP A 22 16.61 -12.43 -6.85
N ARG A 23 15.54 -11.96 -6.23
CA ARG A 23 14.18 -12.37 -6.60
C ARG A 23 13.79 -11.90 -8.00
N LEU A 24 14.12 -10.65 -8.35
CA LEU A 24 13.88 -10.14 -9.70
C LEU A 24 14.65 -10.90 -10.76
N LYS A 25 15.91 -11.24 -10.53
CA LYS A 25 16.71 -12.06 -11.44
C LYS A 25 16.06 -13.42 -11.73
N LYS A 26 15.36 -14.00 -10.74
CA LYS A 26 14.64 -15.27 -10.87
C LYS A 26 13.27 -15.13 -11.54
N ASN A 27 12.77 -13.90 -11.71
CA ASN A 27 11.49 -13.59 -12.30
C ASN A 27 11.64 -12.55 -13.41
N PRO A 28 12.19 -12.91 -14.57
CA PRO A 28 12.53 -11.98 -15.63
C PRO A 28 11.31 -11.24 -16.22
N ASP A 29 10.11 -11.77 -16.04
CA ASP A 29 8.86 -11.12 -16.48
C ASP A 29 8.47 -9.93 -15.59
N ALA A 30 9.06 -9.81 -14.40
CA ALA A 30 8.86 -8.67 -13.52
C ALA A 30 9.91 -7.59 -13.82
N ILE A 31 9.47 -6.47 -14.38
CA ILE A 31 10.34 -5.35 -14.72
C ILE A 31 10.12 -4.26 -13.69
N CYS A 32 11.16 -3.95 -12.91
CA CYS A 32 11.12 -2.90 -11.89
C CYS A 32 12.12 -1.80 -12.18
N ILE A 33 11.72 -0.56 -11.92
CA ILE A 33 12.56 0.64 -11.98
C ILE A 33 12.51 1.38 -10.64
N GLY A 34 13.54 2.15 -10.34
CA GLY A 34 13.66 2.91 -9.10
C GLY A 34 14.46 2.18 -8.00
N ASN A 35 14.30 2.61 -6.77
CA ASN A 35 15.03 2.08 -5.62
C ASN A 35 14.19 1.01 -4.92
N LEU A 36 14.53 -0.27 -5.16
CA LEU A 36 13.80 -1.41 -4.60
C LEU A 36 13.70 -1.33 -3.07
N GLY A 37 12.48 -1.55 -2.58
CA GLY A 37 12.16 -1.49 -1.16
C GLY A 37 12.02 -0.08 -0.58
N VAL A 38 12.29 0.97 -1.37
CA VAL A 38 12.11 2.38 -0.96
C VAL A 38 11.08 3.06 -1.84
N LYS A 39 11.39 3.23 -3.12
CA LYS A 39 10.52 3.82 -4.15
C LYS A 39 10.79 3.11 -5.47
N SER A 40 9.93 2.21 -5.84
CA SER A 40 10.01 1.50 -7.11
C SER A 40 8.65 1.29 -7.74
N SER A 41 8.63 1.25 -9.06
CA SER A 41 7.47 0.81 -9.82
C SER A 41 7.82 -0.45 -10.59
N CYS A 42 6.90 -1.38 -10.69
CA CYS A 42 7.10 -2.66 -11.33
C CYS A 42 5.94 -2.99 -12.26
N THR A 43 6.24 -3.64 -13.38
CA THR A 43 5.25 -4.26 -14.24
C THR A 43 5.36 -5.78 -14.18
N TYR A 44 4.24 -6.47 -14.11
CA TYR A 44 4.19 -7.92 -14.16
C TYR A 44 2.84 -8.38 -14.72
N GLN A 45 2.86 -9.11 -15.81
CA GLN A 45 1.68 -9.74 -16.44
C GLN A 45 0.48 -8.78 -16.64
N GLY A 46 0.74 -7.55 -17.09
CA GLY A 46 -0.31 -6.53 -17.32
C GLY A 46 -0.75 -5.77 -16.08
N LEU A 47 -0.15 -6.02 -14.93
CA LEU A 47 -0.35 -5.28 -13.69
C LEU A 47 0.76 -4.24 -13.51
N PHE A 48 0.43 -3.10 -12.94
CA PHE A 48 1.37 -2.07 -12.54
C PHE A 48 1.39 -1.91 -11.02
N PHE A 49 2.57 -2.00 -10.44
CA PHE A 49 2.77 -1.93 -9.00
C PHE A 49 3.61 -0.71 -8.63
N ILE A 50 3.19 0.02 -7.62
CA ILE A 50 4.01 0.93 -6.85
C ILE A 50 4.40 0.23 -5.56
N LEU A 51 5.70 0.07 -5.32
CA LEU A 51 6.25 -0.50 -4.10
C LEU A 51 7.04 0.58 -3.37
N ALA A 52 6.51 1.08 -2.27
CA ALA A 52 7.02 2.24 -1.57
C ALA A 52 7.24 1.96 -0.07
N ALA A 53 7.90 2.86 0.63
CA ALA A 53 8.17 2.73 2.07
C ALA A 53 7.86 4.04 2.83
N PRO A 54 6.66 4.64 2.66
CA PRO A 54 6.29 5.85 3.38
C PRO A 54 6.30 5.58 4.89
N GLY A 55 6.76 6.56 5.66
CA GLY A 55 6.93 6.45 7.11
C GLY A 55 8.14 5.64 7.57
N LEU A 56 8.79 4.88 6.68
CA LEU A 56 9.96 4.05 7.01
C LEU A 56 11.26 4.61 6.43
N LYS A 57 11.30 4.83 5.15
CA LYS A 57 12.52 5.26 4.47
C LYS A 57 12.23 6.33 3.43
N ASN A 58 13.04 7.42 3.44
CA ASN A 58 12.97 8.51 2.50
C ASN A 58 11.71 9.39 2.67
N LEU A 59 11.60 10.44 1.85
CA LEU A 59 10.49 11.40 1.81
C LEU A 59 9.91 11.47 0.39
N ASP A 60 8.90 12.30 0.16
CA ASP A 60 8.30 12.57 -1.16
C ASP A 60 7.79 11.30 -1.88
N HIS A 61 7.17 10.40 -1.12
CA HIS A 61 6.57 9.18 -1.67
C HIS A 61 5.32 9.49 -2.48
N ASP A 62 4.52 10.46 -2.06
CA ASP A 62 3.34 10.97 -2.74
C ASP A 62 3.67 11.46 -4.15
N SER A 63 4.65 12.34 -4.28
CA SER A 63 5.11 12.87 -5.56
C SER A 63 5.66 11.78 -6.49
N PHE A 64 6.36 10.78 -5.93
CA PHE A 64 6.81 9.62 -6.69
C PHE A 64 5.62 8.79 -7.18
N ILE A 65 4.65 8.50 -6.31
CA ILE A 65 3.46 7.70 -6.62
C ILE A 65 2.66 8.41 -7.72
N GLU A 66 2.36 9.70 -7.54
CA GLU A 66 1.62 10.53 -8.48
C GLU A 66 2.26 10.46 -9.87
N LYS A 67 3.57 10.75 -9.95
CA LYS A 67 4.30 10.71 -11.20
C LYS A 67 4.25 9.34 -11.88
N GLN A 68 4.49 8.27 -11.14
CA GLN A 68 4.54 6.93 -11.71
C GLN A 68 3.16 6.45 -12.19
N LEU A 69 2.09 6.82 -11.50
CA LEU A 69 0.74 6.41 -11.86
C LEU A 69 0.17 7.22 -13.02
N SER A 70 0.44 8.53 -13.08
CA SER A 70 -0.02 9.42 -14.16
C SER A 70 0.69 9.15 -15.49
N ASP A 71 1.95 8.73 -15.44
CA ASP A 71 2.74 8.40 -16.63
C ASP A 71 2.40 7.01 -17.24
N ASN A 72 1.41 6.30 -16.69
CA ASN A 72 1.10 4.91 -17.08
C ASN A 72 -0.39 4.63 -17.27
N ASP A 73 -0.74 4.00 -18.40
CA ASP A 73 -2.12 3.67 -18.80
C ASP A 73 -2.54 2.23 -18.44
N PHE A 74 -1.90 1.61 -17.47
CA PHE A 74 -2.31 0.27 -17.03
C PHE A 74 -3.72 0.29 -16.44
N ILE A 75 -4.53 -0.70 -16.80
CA ILE A 75 -5.91 -0.85 -16.27
C ILE A 75 -5.87 -1.18 -14.77
N TRP A 76 -4.93 -2.06 -14.36
CA TRP A 76 -4.77 -2.46 -12.97
C TRP A 76 -3.51 -1.85 -12.38
N LYS A 77 -3.70 -0.89 -11.49
CA LYS A 77 -2.66 -0.19 -10.74
C LYS A 77 -2.79 -0.54 -9.27
N ILE A 78 -1.69 -0.90 -8.62
CA ILE A 78 -1.66 -1.35 -7.23
C ILE A 78 -0.55 -0.60 -6.50
N CYS A 79 -0.89 0.15 -5.48
CA CYS A 79 0.06 0.73 -4.54
C CYS A 79 0.25 -0.20 -3.35
N SER A 80 1.48 -0.50 -2.97
CA SER A 80 1.76 -1.34 -1.81
C SER A 80 2.90 -0.80 -0.95
N TRP A 81 2.68 -0.80 0.36
CA TRP A 81 3.69 -0.46 1.38
C TRP A 81 3.38 -1.12 2.72
N HIS A 82 4.30 -1.01 3.68
CA HIS A 82 4.17 -1.72 4.96
C HIS A 82 3.27 -1.01 5.97
N LEU A 83 3.58 0.25 6.31
CA LEU A 83 2.88 1.01 7.35
C LEU A 83 1.46 1.43 6.92
N THR A 84 0.64 1.84 7.88
CA THR A 84 -0.75 2.21 7.60
C THR A 84 -1.18 3.41 8.44
N MET A 85 -2.25 4.09 8.01
CA MET A 85 -2.96 5.06 8.83
C MET A 85 -3.91 4.35 9.79
N ASN A 86 -4.08 4.92 10.98
CA ASN A 86 -4.95 4.36 12.01
C ASN A 86 -6.37 4.07 11.51
N ALA A 87 -6.94 4.99 10.74
CA ALA A 87 -8.28 4.85 10.18
C ALA A 87 -8.41 3.81 9.04
N MET A 88 -7.30 3.31 8.51
CA MET A 88 -7.28 2.31 7.42
C MET A 88 -7.05 0.88 7.91
N GLN A 89 -7.16 0.61 9.20
CA GLN A 89 -6.98 -0.71 9.81
C GLN A 89 -7.89 -0.89 11.03
N ILE A 90 -8.09 -2.12 11.48
CA ILE A 90 -9.05 -2.48 12.53
C ILE A 90 -8.41 -2.77 13.90
N GLY A 91 -7.13 -2.57 14.04
CA GLY A 91 -6.40 -2.71 15.29
C GLY A 91 -5.96 -1.38 15.90
N LYS A 92 -4.78 -1.32 16.52
CA LYS A 92 -4.33 -0.19 17.35
C LYS A 92 -3.13 0.57 16.79
N LYS A 93 -2.73 0.32 15.54
CA LYS A 93 -1.60 1.03 14.94
C LYS A 93 -1.90 2.53 14.79
N GLN A 94 -0.85 3.33 14.88
CA GLN A 94 -0.96 4.78 14.79
C GLN A 94 -0.98 5.26 13.33
N ASN A 95 -0.99 6.57 13.14
CA ASN A 95 -0.83 7.18 11.83
C ASN A 95 0.67 7.23 11.49
N ASP A 96 1.11 6.38 10.56
CA ASP A 96 2.53 6.17 10.30
C ASP A 96 2.98 6.61 8.90
N THR A 97 2.08 7.01 8.00
CA THR A 97 2.43 7.29 6.59
C THR A 97 2.07 8.68 6.08
N GLY A 98 1.03 9.33 6.58
CA GLY A 98 0.39 10.51 5.97
C GLY A 98 -0.71 10.12 4.97
N TRP A 99 -1.62 11.05 4.68
CA TRP A 99 -2.74 10.84 3.76
C TRP A 99 -2.35 11.07 2.30
N GLU A 100 -1.31 11.82 2.04
CA GLU A 100 -0.85 12.23 0.71
C GLU A 100 -0.58 11.02 -0.20
N VAL A 101 0.00 9.95 0.36
CA VAL A 101 0.28 8.71 -0.40
C VAL A 101 -0.99 7.94 -0.77
N TYR A 102 -2.01 8.00 0.09
CA TYR A 102 -3.33 7.42 -0.20
C TYR A 102 -4.05 8.22 -1.28
N GLU A 103 -4.03 9.54 -1.16
CA GLU A 103 -4.64 10.45 -2.13
C GLU A 103 -4.01 10.32 -3.52
N ALA A 104 -2.69 10.27 -3.60
CA ALA A 104 -1.98 10.04 -4.86
C ALA A 104 -2.42 8.73 -5.54
N CYS A 105 -2.56 7.63 -4.80
CA CYS A 105 -3.05 6.36 -5.33
C CYS A 105 -4.51 6.43 -5.77
N LYS A 106 -5.40 7.02 -4.94
CA LYS A 106 -6.83 7.16 -5.22
C LYS A 106 -7.08 8.02 -6.47
N ASN A 107 -6.41 9.16 -6.55
CA ASN A 107 -6.60 10.11 -7.65
C ASN A 107 -6.23 9.50 -9.01
N ASN A 108 -5.34 8.53 -9.02
CA ASN A 108 -4.91 7.80 -10.21
C ASN A 108 -5.58 6.41 -10.38
N GLY A 109 -6.61 6.12 -9.62
CA GLY A 109 -7.38 4.87 -9.74
C GLY A 109 -6.57 3.62 -9.41
N ALA A 110 -5.75 3.66 -8.35
CA ALA A 110 -4.97 2.52 -7.90
C ALA A 110 -5.58 1.86 -6.66
N ILE A 111 -5.51 0.54 -6.58
CA ILE A 111 -5.83 -0.25 -5.38
C ILE A 111 -4.71 -0.03 -4.36
N ILE A 112 -5.05 0.08 -3.07
CA ILE A 112 -4.07 0.27 -2.00
C ILE A 112 -4.00 -0.98 -1.14
N VAL A 113 -2.79 -1.54 -0.98
CA VAL A 113 -2.52 -2.72 -0.16
C VAL A 113 -1.45 -2.38 0.88
N THR A 114 -1.78 -2.55 2.15
CA THR A 114 -0.87 -2.27 3.26
C THR A 114 -0.74 -3.46 4.21
N GLY A 115 0.14 -3.34 5.18
CA GLY A 115 0.40 -4.36 6.18
C GLY A 115 0.38 -3.80 7.61
N HIS A 116 1.40 -4.14 8.41
CA HIS A 116 1.71 -3.62 9.75
C HIS A 116 0.72 -4.00 10.85
N GLU A 117 -0.58 -3.82 10.70
CA GLU A 117 -1.55 -4.43 11.60
C GLU A 117 -1.72 -5.91 11.22
N HIS A 118 -1.46 -6.80 12.19
CA HIS A 118 -1.47 -8.24 11.96
C HIS A 118 -2.90 -8.81 11.90
N SER A 119 -3.68 -8.25 11.01
CA SER A 119 -5.06 -8.62 10.76
C SER A 119 -5.36 -8.57 9.26
N TYR A 120 -6.56 -8.97 8.90
CA TYR A 120 -7.12 -8.69 7.60
C TYR A 120 -8.25 -7.69 7.75
N SER A 121 -8.22 -6.66 6.95
CA SER A 121 -9.35 -5.73 6.80
C SER A 121 -9.40 -5.16 5.40
N ARG A 122 -10.58 -4.74 5.00
CA ARG A 122 -10.82 -4.11 3.72
C ARG A 122 -11.87 -3.02 3.86
N THR A 123 -11.57 -1.83 3.36
CA THR A 123 -12.56 -0.76 3.31
C THR A 123 -13.60 -1.01 2.20
N LYS A 124 -14.72 -0.34 2.27
CA LYS A 124 -15.59 -0.08 1.10
C LYS A 124 -14.83 0.81 0.12
N THR A 125 -15.42 1.08 -1.05
CA THR A 125 -14.88 2.12 -1.95
C THR A 125 -15.05 3.48 -1.29
N LEU A 126 -13.95 4.23 -1.15
CA LEU A 126 -13.90 5.56 -0.55
C LEU A 126 -13.53 6.61 -1.60
N ILE A 127 -14.12 7.79 -1.48
CA ILE A 127 -13.80 8.99 -2.26
C ILE A 127 -12.96 9.99 -1.45
N ASP A 128 -12.91 9.82 -0.13
CA ASP A 128 -12.07 10.60 0.78
C ASP A 128 -11.58 9.66 1.89
N PHE A 129 -10.28 9.42 1.93
CA PHE A 129 -9.69 8.52 2.92
C PHE A 129 -9.55 9.17 4.29
N GLU A 130 -9.17 10.44 4.33
CA GLU A 130 -8.95 11.17 5.59
C GLU A 130 -10.26 11.35 6.35
N ASN A 131 -11.33 11.75 5.66
CA ASN A 131 -12.64 11.97 6.26
C ASN A 131 -13.53 10.70 6.24
N GLN A 132 -13.03 9.57 5.77
CA GLN A 132 -13.73 8.28 5.78
C GLN A 132 -15.05 8.30 4.98
N ILE A 133 -15.08 8.97 3.82
CA ILE A 133 -16.30 9.10 3.03
C ILE A 133 -16.41 7.96 2.02
N VAL A 134 -17.41 7.11 2.21
CA VAL A 134 -17.77 6.04 1.26
C VAL A 134 -18.36 6.66 -0.01
N ASP A 135 -17.99 6.09 -1.16
CA ASP A 135 -18.56 6.49 -2.45
C ASP A 135 -20.08 6.25 -2.46
N PRO A 136 -20.93 7.30 -2.51
CA PRO A 136 -22.38 7.15 -2.44
C PRO A 136 -22.95 6.45 -3.68
N GLU A 137 -22.26 6.49 -4.82
CA GLU A 137 -22.67 5.78 -6.03
C GLU A 137 -22.26 4.30 -6.00
N TRP A 138 -21.41 3.89 -5.04
CA TRP A 138 -20.84 2.55 -4.97
C TRP A 138 -20.66 2.08 -3.53
N SER A 139 -21.75 2.12 -2.77
CA SER A 139 -21.74 1.83 -1.33
C SER A 139 -22.02 0.36 -0.98
N GLU A 140 -22.30 -0.51 -1.94
CA GLU A 140 -22.58 -1.92 -1.70
C GLU A 140 -21.34 -2.62 -1.09
N PRO A 141 -21.48 -3.24 0.09
CA PRO A 141 -20.32 -3.76 0.83
C PRO A 141 -19.59 -4.90 0.10
N GLY A 142 -20.31 -5.71 -0.66
CA GLY A 142 -19.76 -6.87 -1.36
C GLY A 142 -19.10 -6.54 -2.71
N LYS A 143 -19.20 -5.31 -3.18
CA LYS A 143 -18.66 -4.88 -4.46
C LYS A 143 -17.65 -3.76 -4.24
N LEU A 144 -16.54 -3.82 -4.96
CA LEU A 144 -15.53 -2.76 -4.94
C LEU A 144 -15.41 -2.13 -6.32
N ARG A 145 -15.15 -0.84 -6.34
CA ARG A 145 -14.85 -0.09 -7.55
C ARG A 145 -13.55 0.68 -7.37
N VAL A 146 -12.75 0.69 -8.42
CA VAL A 146 -11.56 1.52 -8.52
C VAL A 146 -11.70 2.38 -9.76
N LYS A 147 -11.57 3.68 -9.60
CA LYS A 147 -11.52 4.68 -10.69
C LYS A 147 -10.74 5.89 -10.18
N GLU A 148 -10.39 6.79 -11.06
CA GLU A 148 -9.85 8.09 -10.65
C GLU A 148 -10.77 8.77 -9.62
N GLY A 149 -10.21 9.17 -8.50
CA GLY A 149 -10.92 9.78 -7.37
C GLY A 149 -11.68 8.82 -6.45
N ALA A 150 -11.66 7.50 -6.69
CA ALA A 150 -12.29 6.52 -5.80
C ALA A 150 -11.51 5.20 -5.76
N SER A 151 -11.23 4.70 -4.57
CA SER A 151 -10.51 3.45 -4.36
C SER A 151 -10.82 2.81 -3.00
N PHE A 152 -10.12 1.73 -2.67
CA PHE A 152 -10.24 1.03 -1.40
C PHE A 152 -8.87 0.61 -0.87
N VAL A 153 -8.80 0.35 0.42
CA VAL A 153 -7.61 -0.13 1.11
C VAL A 153 -7.81 -1.56 1.61
N VAL A 154 -6.82 -2.40 1.36
CA VAL A 154 -6.72 -3.73 1.96
C VAL A 154 -5.53 -3.75 2.91
N VAL A 155 -5.75 -4.14 4.15
CA VAL A 155 -4.69 -4.53 5.08
C VAL A 155 -4.63 -6.05 5.08
N SER A 156 -3.47 -6.62 4.74
CA SER A 156 -3.26 -8.07 4.70
C SER A 156 -1.93 -8.43 5.33
N SER A 157 -1.92 -8.63 6.63
CA SER A 157 -0.72 -8.93 7.43
C SER A 157 -0.87 -10.21 8.25
N LEU A 158 -1.45 -11.24 7.66
CA LEU A 158 -1.69 -12.53 8.34
C LEU A 158 -0.49 -13.49 8.29
N GLY A 159 0.52 -13.17 7.47
CA GLY A 159 1.70 -14.02 7.30
C GLY A 159 2.86 -13.62 8.19
N GLY A 160 3.44 -14.54 8.93
CA GLY A 160 4.76 -14.41 9.54
C GLY A 160 4.81 -14.14 11.04
N LYS A 161 3.84 -13.48 11.65
CA LYS A 161 3.78 -13.24 13.10
C LYS A 161 2.37 -13.52 13.63
N SER A 162 2.18 -13.39 14.95
CA SER A 162 0.88 -13.62 15.58
C SER A 162 -0.21 -12.73 14.95
N ILE A 163 -1.35 -13.35 14.64
CA ILE A 163 -2.56 -12.63 14.25
C ILE A 163 -3.12 -11.93 15.47
N ARG A 164 -3.58 -10.70 15.30
CA ARG A 164 -4.21 -9.91 16.34
C ARG A 164 -5.73 -9.93 16.21
N SER A 165 -6.40 -9.70 17.33
CA SER A 165 -7.84 -9.52 17.36
C SER A 165 -8.24 -8.24 16.63
N GLN A 166 -9.42 -8.25 16.06
CA GLN A 166 -10.08 -7.06 15.57
C GLN A 166 -10.57 -6.25 16.79
N ASP A 167 -10.06 -5.05 16.94
CA ASP A 167 -10.37 -4.21 18.11
C ASP A 167 -11.39 -3.10 17.81
N ARG A 168 -11.67 -2.87 16.52
CA ARG A 168 -12.52 -1.77 16.07
C ARG A 168 -13.37 -2.16 14.86
N CYS A 169 -14.57 -1.60 14.83
CA CYS A 169 -15.44 -1.67 13.67
C CYS A 169 -15.75 -0.26 13.16
N PHE A 170 -15.63 -0.07 11.87
CA PHE A 170 -15.95 1.18 11.22
C PHE A 170 -17.01 0.97 10.13
N PRO A 171 -17.97 1.91 9.97
CA PRO A 171 -18.96 1.83 8.89
C PRO A 171 -18.35 1.78 7.48
N THR A 172 -17.10 2.24 7.35
CA THR A 172 -16.34 2.25 6.10
C THR A 172 -15.69 0.92 5.75
N PHE A 173 -15.66 -0.04 6.68
CA PHE A 173 -15.10 -1.38 6.46
C PHE A 173 -16.15 -2.40 6.02
N TYR A 174 -15.66 -3.55 5.54
CA TYR A 174 -16.49 -4.70 5.23
C TYR A 174 -15.76 -6.01 5.61
N PRO A 175 -16.42 -6.88 6.36
CA PRO A 175 -17.66 -6.61 7.10
C PRO A 175 -17.44 -5.53 8.16
N ASN A 176 -18.49 -4.80 8.53
CA ASN A 176 -18.44 -3.73 9.52
C ASN A 176 -19.04 -4.12 10.87
N ASP A 177 -19.36 -5.37 11.03
CA ASP A 177 -19.79 -6.02 12.27
C ASP A 177 -18.61 -6.74 12.93
N CYS A 178 -18.38 -6.43 14.18
CA CYS A 178 -17.37 -7.07 15.02
C CYS A 178 -17.93 -8.27 15.77
#